data_8637a71995d0bd3da65c3a95b872c894
#
_entry.id   8637a71995d0bd3da65c3a95b872c894
#
_cell.length_a   1.000
_cell.length_b   1.000
_cell.length_c   1.000
_cell.angle_alpha   90.00
_cell.angle_beta   90.00
_cell.angle_gamma   90.00
#
_symmetry.space_group_name_H-M   'P 1'
#
loop_
_entity.id
_entity.type
_entity.pdbx_description
1 polymer ?
#
loop_
_entity_poly.entity_id
_entity_poly.type
_entity_poly.pdbx_seq_one_letter_code
_entity_poly.pdbx_strand_id
1 'polypeptide(L)'
;MKKGKVWLVGAGPGDIGLFTLKGLKVLERADVVVYDSLVGQGVLSRIPENVKLINVGKRASHHIMRQENINQVLLEEAQRGLRVVRLKGGDPFLFGRGGEELELLRENGIPYEVVPGVTSSIAVPAYNGVPVTHRDFCSSVHIITGHKRAGEEYDIDFRALVDTKGTLVFLMGVSALPDICEGLIGAGMEKDMPAAILQKGTTAGQKRIVATVSTLEEEVKRQGIETPAIIVVGKVCTLAEKFGWYEELPLSGWKVLVTRPKELVSRTADKLREKGAEVLELPAIRTVPMEDQNRLYKALDNLEEYQWLVFTSPTGVRVFFEELIRHGKDIRAMGNARLAVIGEGTKKALKERGLLADFVPSVYDGDTLGKELSELLSGGEKILIPRAEKGNEKLTAFLAQAGAVIEDVPTYQTLYEKSQLIDEKKEFETGQISCAVFTSASTVKGFVEGTKGLDYSKVKAACIGRQTKAAAESFGMKAYMSEKATIDSLVKLVEDMKRSE
;
A
#
# COMPACT_ATOMS: atom_id res chain seq x y z
N MET A 1 -22.75 -5.64 30.00
CA MET A 1 -22.38 -5.12 28.69
C MET A 1 -21.92 -6.26 27.79
N LYS A 2 -22.16 -6.17 26.46
CA LYS A 2 -21.69 -7.20 25.50
C LYS A 2 -20.17 -7.06 25.40
N LYS A 3 -19.43 -8.14 25.68
CA LYS A 3 -17.97 -8.17 25.51
C LYS A 3 -17.62 -8.05 24.03
N GLY A 4 -16.55 -7.34 23.71
CA GLY A 4 -15.97 -7.28 22.38
C GLY A 4 -15.29 -8.59 21.99
N LYS A 5 -14.54 -8.56 20.90
CA LYS A 5 -13.75 -9.71 20.42
C LYS A 5 -12.36 -9.26 20.00
N VAL A 6 -11.36 -10.09 20.26
CA VAL A 6 -9.97 -9.85 19.86
C VAL A 6 -9.60 -10.79 18.70
N TRP A 7 -8.97 -10.25 17.66
CA TRP A 7 -8.33 -11.02 16.61
C TRP A 7 -6.82 -10.83 16.66
N LEU A 8 -6.07 -11.91 16.81
CA LEU A 8 -4.63 -11.94 16.59
C LEU A 8 -4.39 -12.20 15.12
N VAL A 9 -3.86 -11.22 14.39
CA VAL A 9 -3.73 -11.26 12.93
C VAL A 9 -2.27 -11.15 12.54
N GLY A 10 -1.77 -12.15 11.79
CA GLY A 10 -0.45 -12.12 11.18
C GLY A 10 -0.44 -11.16 9.99
N ALA A 11 0.44 -10.18 10.04
CA ALA A 11 0.61 -9.16 9.00
C ALA A 11 1.52 -9.60 7.84
N GLY A 12 2.10 -10.79 7.93
CA GLY A 12 3.09 -11.26 6.95
C GLY A 12 4.48 -10.60 7.12
N PRO A 13 5.40 -10.85 6.17
CA PRO A 13 6.80 -10.45 6.28
C PRO A 13 7.12 -9.03 5.79
N GLY A 14 6.19 -8.35 5.13
CA GLY A 14 6.40 -7.00 4.57
C GLY A 14 5.54 -6.73 3.34
N ASP A 15 5.60 -7.58 2.32
CA ASP A 15 4.77 -7.46 1.12
C ASP A 15 3.28 -7.62 1.46
N ILE A 16 2.49 -6.61 1.09
CA ILE A 16 1.02 -6.61 1.26
C ILE A 16 0.34 -7.76 0.50
N GLY A 17 0.93 -8.23 -0.59
CA GLY A 17 0.45 -9.38 -1.36
C GLY A 17 0.46 -10.69 -0.56
N LEU A 18 1.25 -10.75 0.52
CA LEU A 18 1.31 -11.87 1.46
C LEU A 18 0.39 -11.70 2.69
N PHE A 19 -0.39 -10.63 2.75
CA PHE A 19 -1.41 -10.45 3.77
C PHE A 19 -2.64 -11.29 3.43
N THR A 20 -3.12 -12.07 4.38
CA THR A 20 -4.22 -12.99 4.10
C THR A 20 -5.54 -12.25 3.84
N LEU A 21 -6.37 -12.78 2.93
CA LEU A 21 -7.72 -12.24 2.67
C LEU A 21 -8.58 -12.18 3.94
N LYS A 22 -8.41 -13.14 4.85
CA LYS A 22 -9.11 -13.15 6.14
C LYS A 22 -8.61 -12.02 7.04
N GLY A 23 -7.30 -11.81 7.09
CA GLY A 23 -6.68 -10.71 7.82
C GLY A 23 -7.19 -9.34 7.35
N LEU A 24 -7.25 -9.13 6.04
CA LEU A 24 -7.77 -7.90 5.44
C LEU A 24 -9.24 -7.65 5.83
N LYS A 25 -10.11 -8.65 5.68
CA LYS A 25 -11.55 -8.53 6.04
C LYS A 25 -11.77 -8.24 7.54
N VAL A 26 -10.92 -8.77 8.40
CA VAL A 26 -10.97 -8.50 9.84
C VAL A 26 -10.49 -7.08 10.13
N LEU A 27 -9.40 -6.65 9.50
CA LEU A 27 -8.82 -5.33 9.65
C LEU A 27 -9.79 -4.21 9.23
N GLU A 28 -10.48 -4.39 8.11
CA GLU A 28 -11.49 -3.44 7.59
C GLU A 28 -12.68 -3.21 8.54
N ARG A 29 -12.91 -4.13 9.47
CA ARG A 29 -14.03 -4.06 10.42
C ARG A 29 -13.60 -3.74 11.84
N ALA A 30 -12.34 -3.43 12.06
CA ALA A 30 -11.80 -3.13 13.38
C ALA A 30 -12.36 -1.82 13.94
N ASP A 31 -12.56 -1.75 15.26
CA ASP A 31 -12.79 -0.52 16.00
C ASP A 31 -11.47 -0.02 16.61
N VAL A 32 -10.56 -0.96 16.94
CA VAL A 32 -9.23 -0.69 17.50
C VAL A 32 -8.21 -1.59 16.82
N VAL A 33 -7.07 -1.01 16.43
CA VAL A 33 -5.91 -1.76 15.92
C VAL A 33 -4.72 -1.52 16.83
N VAL A 34 -4.20 -2.62 17.41
CA VAL A 34 -2.99 -2.64 18.22
C VAL A 34 -1.87 -3.26 17.39
N TYR A 35 -0.80 -2.53 17.12
CA TYR A 35 0.24 -2.96 16.17
C TYR A 35 1.66 -2.67 16.66
N ASP A 36 2.63 -3.42 16.16
CA ASP A 36 4.05 -3.24 16.46
C ASP A 36 4.87 -2.74 15.25
N SER A 37 6.14 -2.51 15.44
CA SER A 37 7.05 -1.94 14.44
C SER A 37 7.43 -2.89 13.31
N LEU A 38 7.08 -4.18 13.38
CA LEU A 38 7.36 -5.17 12.33
C LEU A 38 6.24 -5.28 11.30
N VAL A 39 5.11 -4.62 11.55
CA VAL A 39 4.00 -4.59 10.58
C VAL A 39 4.39 -3.73 9.39
N GLY A 40 4.35 -4.30 8.19
CA GLY A 40 4.68 -3.60 6.95
C GLY A 40 3.77 -2.41 6.67
N GLN A 41 4.33 -1.33 6.13
CA GLN A 41 3.59 -0.09 5.83
C GLN A 41 2.43 -0.32 4.86
N GLY A 42 2.57 -1.28 3.92
CA GLY A 42 1.49 -1.68 3.02
C GLY A 42 0.26 -2.23 3.75
N VAL A 43 0.43 -2.96 4.86
CA VAL A 43 -0.68 -3.44 5.70
C VAL A 43 -1.26 -2.28 6.53
N LEU A 44 -0.40 -1.44 7.11
CA LEU A 44 -0.82 -0.26 7.88
C LEU A 44 -1.69 0.69 7.04
N SER A 45 -1.36 0.88 5.76
CA SER A 45 -2.14 1.73 4.85
C SER A 45 -3.56 1.20 4.56
N ARG A 46 -3.87 -0.05 4.92
CA ARG A 46 -5.21 -0.66 4.79
C ARG A 46 -6.10 -0.44 6.01
N ILE A 47 -5.57 0.10 7.09
CA ILE A 47 -6.37 0.39 8.29
C ILE A 47 -7.36 1.52 7.96
N PRO A 48 -8.66 1.36 8.26
CA PRO A 48 -9.64 2.42 8.06
C PRO A 48 -9.34 3.67 8.92
N GLU A 49 -9.69 4.87 8.44
CA GLU A 49 -9.32 6.14 9.06
C GLU A 49 -9.88 6.36 10.46
N ASN A 50 -11.10 5.88 10.73
CA ASN A 50 -11.80 6.12 12.00
C ASN A 50 -11.48 5.08 13.07
N VAL A 51 -10.45 4.27 12.86
CA VAL A 51 -10.04 3.21 13.79
C VAL A 51 -9.09 3.78 14.83
N LYS A 52 -9.32 3.44 16.10
CA LYS A 52 -8.38 3.77 17.18
C LYS A 52 -7.07 3.01 16.99
N LEU A 53 -5.95 3.72 16.95
CA LEU A 53 -4.62 3.16 16.73
C LEU A 53 -3.82 3.13 18.02
N ILE A 54 -3.24 1.97 18.36
CA ILE A 54 -2.38 1.78 19.51
C ILE A 54 -1.08 1.14 19.05
N ASN A 55 0.01 1.92 19.02
CA ASN A 55 1.33 1.43 18.69
C ASN A 55 2.01 0.90 19.95
N VAL A 56 2.31 -0.41 19.98
CA VAL A 56 2.99 -1.08 21.08
C VAL A 56 4.46 -1.43 20.78
N GLY A 57 4.94 -1.05 19.57
CA GLY A 57 6.33 -1.20 19.15
C GLY A 57 7.25 -0.13 19.73
N LYS A 58 8.56 -0.25 19.44
CA LYS A 58 9.58 0.73 19.86
C LYS A 58 9.28 2.11 19.28
N ARG A 59 9.22 3.13 20.14
CA ARG A 59 9.37 4.54 19.71
C ARG A 59 10.82 4.97 19.98
N ALA A 60 11.36 5.82 19.13
CA ALA A 60 12.76 6.27 19.13
C ALA A 60 13.28 6.89 20.47
N SER A 61 12.42 7.12 21.44
CA SER A 61 12.77 7.78 22.70
C SER A 61 12.18 7.17 23.98
N HIS A 62 11.42 6.06 23.92
CA HIS A 62 10.76 5.49 25.10
C HIS A 62 10.77 3.97 25.08
N HIS A 63 10.79 3.36 26.29
CA HIS A 63 10.84 1.93 26.52
C HIS A 63 9.80 1.14 25.70
N ILE A 64 10.21 -0.05 25.22
CA ILE A 64 9.31 -1.06 24.66
C ILE A 64 8.20 -1.31 25.68
N MET A 65 6.95 -1.31 25.24
CA MET A 65 5.85 -1.71 26.12
C MET A 65 6.07 -3.17 26.54
N ARG A 66 6.05 -3.45 27.85
CA ARG A 66 6.17 -4.82 28.35
C ARG A 66 4.98 -5.65 27.89
N GLN A 67 5.20 -6.96 27.73
CA GLN A 67 4.15 -7.86 27.22
C GLN A 67 2.90 -7.82 28.09
N GLU A 68 3.06 -7.75 29.40
CA GLU A 68 1.93 -7.67 30.34
C GLU A 68 1.05 -6.45 30.07
N ASN A 69 1.66 -5.31 29.73
CA ASN A 69 0.92 -4.09 29.38
C ASN A 69 0.20 -4.21 28.02
N ILE A 70 0.81 -4.91 27.06
CA ILE A 70 0.14 -5.19 25.77
C ILE A 70 -1.08 -6.05 26.01
N ASN A 71 -0.95 -7.13 26.80
CA ASN A 71 -2.05 -8.02 27.15
C ASN A 71 -3.18 -7.24 27.85
N GLN A 72 -2.83 -6.33 28.77
CA GLN A 72 -3.79 -5.48 29.47
C GLN A 72 -4.54 -4.54 28.52
N VAL A 73 -3.84 -3.90 27.55
CA VAL A 73 -4.47 -3.05 26.53
C VAL A 73 -5.50 -3.84 25.71
N LEU A 74 -5.17 -5.06 25.27
CA LEU A 74 -6.08 -5.91 24.51
C LEU A 74 -7.34 -6.25 25.34
N LEU A 75 -7.15 -6.57 26.62
CA LEU A 75 -8.25 -6.88 27.53
C LEU A 75 -9.16 -5.68 27.75
N GLU A 76 -8.61 -4.50 28.06
CA GLU A 76 -9.38 -3.28 28.35
C GLU A 76 -10.22 -2.84 27.15
N GLU A 77 -9.65 -2.83 25.93
CA GLU A 77 -10.38 -2.43 24.74
C GLU A 77 -11.50 -3.45 24.41
N ALA A 78 -11.25 -4.73 24.61
CA ALA A 78 -12.28 -5.76 24.43
C ALA A 78 -13.39 -5.69 25.49
N GLN A 79 -13.09 -5.34 26.74
CA GLN A 79 -14.09 -5.16 27.80
C GLN A 79 -15.02 -3.99 27.52
N ARG A 80 -14.58 -2.97 26.74
CA ARG A 80 -15.43 -1.88 26.24
C ARG A 80 -16.41 -2.29 25.16
N GLY A 81 -16.40 -3.58 24.75
CA GLY A 81 -17.28 -4.10 23.72
C GLY A 81 -16.76 -3.92 22.29
N LEU A 82 -15.50 -3.53 22.10
CA LEU A 82 -14.90 -3.18 20.80
C LEU A 82 -14.35 -4.40 20.05
N ARG A 83 -14.29 -4.28 18.72
CA ARG A 83 -13.61 -5.21 17.82
C ARG A 83 -12.13 -4.83 17.76
N VAL A 84 -11.31 -5.60 18.47
CA VAL A 84 -9.88 -5.32 18.61
C VAL A 84 -9.08 -6.20 17.66
N VAL A 85 -8.26 -5.60 16.81
CA VAL A 85 -7.31 -6.31 15.94
C VAL A 85 -5.91 -6.09 16.47
N ARG A 86 -5.22 -7.17 16.85
CA ARG A 86 -3.80 -7.18 17.17
C ARG A 86 -3.02 -7.60 15.92
N LEU A 87 -2.42 -6.65 15.21
CA LEU A 87 -1.52 -6.90 14.08
C LEU A 87 -0.12 -7.23 14.55
N LYS A 88 0.43 -8.35 14.09
CA LYS A 88 1.77 -8.85 14.44
C LYS A 88 2.56 -9.15 13.16
N GLY A 89 3.81 -8.71 13.07
CA GLY A 89 4.68 -9.08 11.94
C GLY A 89 4.80 -10.59 11.80
N GLY A 90 4.84 -11.12 10.58
CA GLY A 90 4.86 -12.55 10.29
C GLY A 90 3.58 -13.26 10.71
N ASP A 91 3.73 -14.30 11.53
CA ASP A 91 2.64 -15.10 12.11
C ASP A 91 2.54 -14.89 13.63
N PRO A 92 1.33 -14.77 14.21
CA PRO A 92 1.18 -14.48 15.64
C PRO A 92 1.65 -15.60 16.57
N PHE A 93 1.71 -16.84 16.11
CA PHE A 93 2.06 -18.01 16.93
C PHE A 93 3.48 -18.55 16.71
N LEU A 94 4.17 -18.06 15.65
CA LEU A 94 5.57 -18.43 15.45
C LEU A 94 6.49 -17.34 16.03
N PHE A 95 7.00 -17.55 17.26
CA PHE A 95 7.81 -16.60 18.03
C PHE A 95 7.17 -15.22 18.23
N GLY A 96 5.86 -15.13 18.01
CA GLY A 96 5.07 -13.91 18.13
C GLY A 96 4.47 -13.69 19.52
N ARG A 97 4.69 -14.57 20.51
CA ARG A 97 4.12 -14.50 21.87
C ARG A 97 2.57 -14.46 21.89
N GLY A 98 1.92 -14.93 20.80
CA GLY A 98 0.46 -14.90 20.69
C GLY A 98 -0.25 -15.75 21.76
N GLY A 99 0.37 -16.84 22.23
CA GLY A 99 -0.15 -17.64 23.34
C GLY A 99 -0.31 -16.84 24.61
N GLU A 100 0.73 -16.07 25.00
CA GLU A 100 0.70 -15.20 26.18
C GLU A 100 -0.38 -14.10 26.11
N GLU A 101 -0.63 -13.57 24.90
CA GLU A 101 -1.71 -12.59 24.69
C GLU A 101 -3.10 -13.23 24.87
N LEU A 102 -3.27 -14.50 24.53
CA LEU A 102 -4.55 -15.22 24.66
C LEU A 102 -4.86 -15.69 26.07
N GLU A 103 -3.86 -16.01 26.90
CA GLU A 103 -4.06 -16.50 28.26
C GLU A 103 -4.94 -15.53 29.07
N LEU A 104 -4.55 -14.25 29.13
CA LEU A 104 -5.29 -13.22 29.87
C LEU A 104 -6.70 -13.00 29.31
N LEU A 105 -6.87 -13.04 27.97
CA LEU A 105 -8.18 -12.89 27.34
C LEU A 105 -9.10 -14.06 27.73
N ARG A 106 -8.58 -15.28 27.72
CA ARG A 106 -9.34 -16.49 28.07
C ARG A 106 -9.76 -16.49 29.52
N GLU A 107 -8.85 -16.15 30.45
CA GLU A 107 -9.15 -16.03 31.88
C GLU A 107 -10.28 -15.04 32.16
N ASN A 108 -10.37 -13.98 31.37
CA ASN A 108 -11.41 -12.96 31.48
C ASN A 108 -12.64 -13.23 30.60
N GLY A 109 -12.71 -14.39 29.94
CA GLY A 109 -13.83 -14.79 29.09
C GLY A 109 -14.08 -13.86 27.91
N ILE A 110 -13.00 -13.28 27.33
CA ILE A 110 -13.05 -12.47 26.12
C ILE A 110 -13.01 -13.41 24.91
N PRO A 111 -13.96 -13.33 23.97
CA PRO A 111 -13.89 -14.08 22.72
C PRO A 111 -12.69 -13.65 21.89
N TYR A 112 -11.98 -14.62 21.31
CA TYR A 112 -10.86 -14.34 20.43
C TYR A 112 -10.84 -15.24 19.21
N GLU A 113 -10.04 -14.87 18.23
CA GLU A 113 -9.76 -15.65 17.03
C GLU A 113 -8.33 -15.38 16.56
N VAL A 114 -7.66 -16.43 16.05
CA VAL A 114 -6.33 -16.32 15.47
C VAL A 114 -6.45 -16.41 13.95
N VAL A 115 -5.87 -15.42 13.28
CA VAL A 115 -5.74 -15.39 11.84
C VAL A 115 -4.26 -15.55 11.50
N PRO A 116 -3.81 -16.74 11.04
CA PRO A 116 -2.42 -16.96 10.69
C PRO A 116 -1.92 -15.97 9.63
N GLY A 117 -0.63 -15.68 9.68
CA GLY A 117 0.07 -14.90 8.68
C GLY A 117 1.18 -15.70 8.01
N VAL A 118 1.67 -15.22 6.88
CA VAL A 118 2.83 -15.82 6.23
C VAL A 118 4.07 -15.48 7.06
N THR A 119 4.71 -16.51 7.62
CA THR A 119 5.91 -16.32 8.44
C THR A 119 7.11 -15.90 7.60
N SER A 120 7.95 -15.01 8.14
CA SER A 120 9.20 -14.59 7.53
C SER A 120 10.19 -15.74 7.32
N SER A 121 10.15 -16.78 8.17
CA SER A 121 11.03 -17.95 8.05
C SER A 121 10.86 -18.73 6.75
N ILE A 122 9.75 -18.58 6.06
CA ILE A 122 9.46 -19.22 4.77
C ILE A 122 9.45 -18.19 3.64
N ALA A 123 8.79 -17.07 3.82
CA ALA A 123 8.61 -16.09 2.76
C ALA A 123 9.91 -15.36 2.39
N VAL A 124 10.70 -14.96 3.39
CA VAL A 124 11.95 -14.24 3.14
C VAL A 124 12.96 -15.10 2.36
N PRO A 125 13.22 -16.36 2.74
CA PRO A 125 14.03 -17.25 1.91
C PRO A 125 13.49 -17.41 0.48
N ALA A 126 12.17 -17.59 0.30
CA ALA A 126 11.55 -17.73 -1.01
C ALA A 126 11.77 -16.51 -1.91
N TYR A 127 11.65 -15.30 -1.37
CA TYR A 127 11.92 -14.05 -2.09
C TYR A 127 13.41 -13.85 -2.42
N ASN A 128 14.29 -14.57 -1.73
CA ASN A 128 15.72 -14.56 -1.95
C ASN A 128 16.22 -15.78 -2.77
N GLY A 129 15.31 -16.55 -3.37
CA GLY A 129 15.68 -17.73 -4.18
C GLY A 129 16.21 -18.91 -3.36
N VAL A 130 15.95 -18.93 -2.04
CA VAL A 130 16.37 -20.01 -1.13
C VAL A 130 15.16 -20.86 -0.73
N PRO A 131 14.90 -22.00 -1.36
CA PRO A 131 13.88 -22.92 -0.89
C PRO A 131 14.31 -23.53 0.46
N VAL A 132 13.50 -23.40 1.49
CA VAL A 132 13.85 -23.93 2.83
C VAL A 132 13.89 -25.46 2.87
N THR A 133 13.34 -26.13 1.86
CA THR A 133 13.44 -27.58 1.64
C THR A 133 13.72 -27.88 0.17
N HIS A 134 14.55 -28.89 -0.12
CA HIS A 134 14.82 -29.35 -1.47
C HIS A 134 15.14 -30.84 -1.44
N ARG A 135 14.55 -31.64 -2.35
CA ARG A 135 14.66 -33.10 -2.35
C ARG A 135 16.10 -33.59 -2.32
N ASP A 136 17.00 -32.92 -3.04
CA ASP A 136 18.39 -33.33 -3.16
C ASP A 136 19.28 -32.84 -2.01
N PHE A 137 18.79 -31.91 -1.14
CA PHE A 137 19.63 -31.29 -0.13
C PHE A 137 19.19 -31.55 1.31
N CYS A 138 17.89 -31.67 1.55
CA CYS A 138 17.38 -31.87 2.92
C CYS A 138 15.95 -32.42 2.94
N SER A 139 15.61 -33.16 3.99
CA SER A 139 14.26 -33.68 4.25
C SER A 139 13.53 -32.97 5.39
N SER A 140 14.19 -32.00 6.04
CA SER A 140 13.60 -31.27 7.17
C SER A 140 14.03 -29.81 7.17
N VAL A 141 13.24 -28.97 7.83
CA VAL A 141 13.56 -27.57 8.17
C VAL A 141 13.29 -27.34 9.64
N HIS A 142 14.21 -26.65 10.31
CA HIS A 142 14.13 -26.31 11.70
C HIS A 142 14.10 -24.79 11.82
N ILE A 143 13.05 -24.27 12.46
CA ILE A 143 12.87 -22.82 12.67
C ILE A 143 13.16 -22.54 14.13
N ILE A 144 14.20 -21.73 14.39
CA ILE A 144 14.81 -21.55 15.70
C ILE A 144 14.83 -20.06 16.03
N THR A 145 14.60 -19.69 17.29
CA THR A 145 14.86 -18.33 17.75
C THR A 145 16.34 -18.18 18.13
N GLY A 146 17.03 -17.21 17.54
CA GLY A 146 18.38 -16.82 17.95
C GLY A 146 18.38 -15.85 19.12
N HIS A 147 17.21 -15.53 19.69
CA HIS A 147 17.12 -14.60 20.81
C HIS A 147 17.46 -15.31 22.12
N LYS A 148 18.46 -14.80 22.83
CA LYS A 148 18.85 -15.23 24.16
C LYS A 148 18.14 -14.38 25.21
N ARG A 149 17.56 -14.98 26.23
CA ARG A 149 17.07 -14.24 27.39
C ARG A 149 18.25 -13.65 28.16
N ALA A 150 18.10 -12.41 28.62
CA ALA A 150 19.15 -11.73 29.37
C ALA A 150 19.48 -12.52 30.64
N GLY A 151 20.76 -12.94 30.78
CA GLY A 151 21.27 -13.68 31.94
C GLY A 151 21.13 -15.20 31.88
N GLU A 152 20.58 -15.76 30.79
CA GLU A 152 20.50 -17.22 30.59
C GLU A 152 21.53 -17.69 29.56
N GLU A 153 21.95 -18.97 29.65
CA GLU A 153 22.78 -19.62 28.63
C GLU A 153 21.91 -19.90 27.38
N TYR A 154 22.57 -20.20 26.25
CA TYR A 154 21.86 -20.56 25.00
C TYR A 154 21.19 -21.92 25.19
N ASP A 155 19.86 -21.96 25.15
CA ASP A 155 19.08 -23.19 25.19
C ASP A 155 18.91 -23.77 23.77
N ILE A 156 20.04 -23.89 23.04
CA ILE A 156 20.08 -24.48 21.70
C ILE A 156 21.01 -25.67 21.74
N ASP A 157 20.46 -26.87 21.50
CA ASP A 157 21.26 -28.07 21.27
C ASP A 157 21.79 -28.08 19.83
N PHE A 158 22.94 -27.42 19.63
CA PHE A 158 23.59 -27.37 18.33
C PHE A 158 23.96 -28.74 17.80
N ARG A 159 24.29 -29.72 18.65
CA ARG A 159 24.62 -31.07 18.25
C ARG A 159 23.40 -31.77 17.62
N ALA A 160 22.25 -31.69 18.29
CA ALA A 160 21.02 -32.23 17.76
C ALA A 160 20.65 -31.60 16.40
N LEU A 161 20.81 -30.26 16.26
CA LEU A 161 20.54 -29.56 15.00
C LEU A 161 21.47 -30.00 13.87
N VAL A 162 22.77 -30.19 14.12
CA VAL A 162 23.73 -30.67 13.12
C VAL A 162 23.40 -32.10 12.69
N ASP A 163 23.07 -32.98 13.63
CA ASP A 163 22.74 -34.37 13.38
C ASP A 163 21.47 -34.56 12.56
N THR A 164 20.53 -33.62 12.53
CA THR A 164 19.33 -33.68 11.69
C THR A 164 19.62 -33.53 10.19
N LYS A 165 20.76 -32.93 9.80
CA LYS A 165 21.12 -32.61 8.42
C LYS A 165 20.06 -31.84 7.63
N GLY A 166 19.16 -31.12 8.35
CA GLY A 166 18.10 -30.29 7.80
C GLY A 166 18.57 -28.87 7.50
N THR A 167 17.69 -28.08 6.91
CA THR A 167 17.89 -26.62 6.80
C THR A 167 17.58 -25.97 8.15
N LEU A 168 18.47 -25.11 8.62
CA LEU A 168 18.28 -24.35 9.85
C LEU A 168 17.92 -22.89 9.50
N VAL A 169 16.84 -22.38 10.08
CA VAL A 169 16.37 -21.01 9.89
C VAL A 169 16.32 -20.33 11.25
N PHE A 170 17.23 -19.38 11.49
CA PHE A 170 17.26 -18.63 12.75
C PHE A 170 16.59 -17.28 12.59
N LEU A 171 15.54 -17.07 13.37
CA LEU A 171 14.86 -15.77 13.52
C LEU A 171 15.47 -15.01 14.71
N MET A 172 15.49 -13.66 14.63
CA MET A 172 16.02 -12.81 15.70
C MET A 172 17.48 -13.10 16.08
N GLY A 173 18.26 -13.67 15.16
CA GLY A 173 19.60 -14.19 15.44
C GLY A 173 20.76 -13.28 15.03
N VAL A 174 20.53 -12.06 14.53
CA VAL A 174 21.61 -11.20 13.99
C VAL A 174 22.67 -10.87 15.06
N SER A 175 22.23 -10.49 16.25
CA SER A 175 23.13 -10.20 17.37
C SER A 175 23.84 -11.43 17.95
N ALA A 176 23.30 -12.60 17.68
CA ALA A 176 23.81 -13.90 18.13
C ALA A 176 24.52 -14.66 17.01
N LEU A 177 24.73 -14.03 15.84
CA LEU A 177 25.36 -14.69 14.70
C LEU A 177 26.72 -15.32 15.03
N PRO A 178 27.64 -14.67 15.79
CA PRO A 178 28.89 -15.30 16.20
C PRO A 178 28.66 -16.59 17.00
N ASP A 179 27.80 -16.53 18.04
CA ASP A 179 27.49 -17.68 18.90
C ASP A 179 26.85 -18.83 18.10
N ILE A 180 25.99 -18.51 17.14
CA ILE A 180 25.35 -19.50 16.26
C ILE A 180 26.39 -20.18 15.38
N CYS A 181 27.28 -19.43 14.73
CA CYS A 181 28.31 -19.98 13.87
C CYS A 181 29.33 -20.85 14.67
N GLU A 182 29.80 -20.34 15.80
CA GLU A 182 30.72 -21.07 16.68
C GLU A 182 30.07 -22.34 17.25
N GLY A 183 28.80 -22.24 17.70
CA GLY A 183 28.06 -23.38 18.23
C GLY A 183 27.84 -24.48 17.19
N LEU A 184 27.50 -24.14 15.96
CA LEU A 184 27.34 -25.12 14.86
C LEU A 184 28.67 -25.78 14.49
N ILE A 185 29.75 -25.01 14.35
CA ILE A 185 31.10 -25.54 14.07
C ILE A 185 31.59 -26.43 15.21
N GLY A 186 31.44 -25.97 16.46
CA GLY A 186 31.81 -26.72 17.67
C GLY A 186 31.05 -28.05 17.81
N ALA A 187 29.81 -28.09 17.31
CA ALA A 187 28.98 -29.30 17.24
C ALA A 187 29.33 -30.22 16.07
N GLY A 188 30.31 -29.88 15.24
CA GLY A 188 30.79 -30.71 14.13
C GLY A 188 30.20 -30.37 12.76
N MET A 189 29.59 -29.21 12.56
CA MET A 189 29.20 -28.74 11.25
C MET A 189 30.46 -28.38 10.42
N GLU A 190 30.45 -28.74 9.14
CA GLU A 190 31.51 -28.35 8.22
C GLU A 190 31.64 -26.83 8.12
N LYS A 191 32.89 -26.31 8.17
CA LYS A 191 33.15 -24.84 8.15
C LYS A 191 32.68 -24.18 6.86
N ASP A 192 32.68 -24.92 5.75
CA ASP A 192 32.27 -24.53 4.42
C ASP A 192 30.78 -24.79 4.16
N MET A 193 30.00 -25.24 5.16
CA MET A 193 28.55 -25.37 5.03
C MET A 193 27.96 -24.06 4.56
N PRO A 194 27.19 -24.06 3.43
CA PRO A 194 26.55 -22.86 2.93
C PRO A 194 25.59 -22.22 3.94
N ALA A 195 25.69 -20.92 4.07
CA ALA A 195 24.83 -20.12 4.94
C ALA A 195 24.48 -18.79 4.27
N ALA A 196 23.34 -18.23 4.62
CA ALA A 196 22.89 -16.94 4.11
C ALA A 196 22.32 -16.08 5.23
N ILE A 197 22.47 -14.75 5.09
CA ILE A 197 21.70 -13.78 5.85
C ILE A 197 20.83 -12.99 4.90
N LEU A 198 19.55 -12.85 5.26
CA LEU A 198 18.49 -12.30 4.43
C LEU A 198 17.84 -11.14 5.19
N GLN A 199 18.20 -9.91 4.82
CA GLN A 199 17.74 -8.69 5.48
C GLN A 199 16.50 -8.13 4.79
N LYS A 200 15.53 -7.63 5.58
CA LYS A 200 14.32 -6.91 5.13
C LYS A 200 13.64 -7.55 3.92
N GLY A 201 13.63 -8.91 3.88
CA GLY A 201 13.05 -9.64 2.75
C GLY A 201 11.62 -9.26 2.46
N THR A 202 11.22 -9.39 1.20
CA THR A 202 9.92 -9.00 0.65
C THR A 202 9.66 -7.48 0.59
N THR A 203 10.67 -6.65 0.81
CA THR A 203 10.58 -5.17 0.75
C THR A 203 11.59 -4.60 -0.23
N ALA A 204 11.50 -3.31 -0.54
CA ALA A 204 12.51 -2.60 -1.34
C ALA A 204 13.89 -2.59 -0.68
N GLY A 205 13.96 -2.77 0.64
CA GLY A 205 15.22 -2.85 1.39
C GLY A 205 15.84 -4.24 1.44
N GLN A 206 15.33 -5.22 0.66
CA GLN A 206 15.84 -6.58 0.65
C GLN A 206 17.33 -6.63 0.28
N LYS A 207 18.10 -7.35 1.11
CA LYS A 207 19.51 -7.66 0.85
C LYS A 207 19.77 -9.12 1.18
N ARG A 208 20.63 -9.78 0.38
CA ARG A 208 21.06 -11.16 0.57
C ARG A 208 22.58 -11.24 0.59
N ILE A 209 23.11 -11.94 1.56
CA ILE A 209 24.51 -12.38 1.59
C ILE A 209 24.50 -13.90 1.65
N VAL A 210 25.19 -14.55 0.70
CA VAL A 210 25.47 -15.99 0.72
C VAL A 210 26.96 -16.17 0.99
N ALA A 211 27.27 -16.99 1.98
CA ALA A 211 28.63 -17.28 2.42
C ALA A 211 28.69 -18.69 2.98
N THR A 212 29.67 -19.00 3.83
CA THR A 212 29.74 -20.23 4.61
C THR A 212 29.55 -19.92 6.09
N VAL A 213 29.28 -20.94 6.90
CA VAL A 213 29.13 -20.77 8.35
C VAL A 213 30.39 -20.11 8.96
N SER A 214 31.60 -20.41 8.44
CA SER A 214 32.86 -19.81 8.94
C SER A 214 33.09 -18.36 8.49
N THR A 215 32.48 -17.89 7.41
CA THR A 215 32.76 -16.57 6.82
C THR A 215 31.56 -15.61 6.92
N LEU A 216 30.38 -16.10 7.30
CA LEU A 216 29.14 -15.30 7.30
C LEU A 216 29.22 -14.11 8.23
N GLU A 217 29.82 -14.23 9.40
CA GLU A 217 29.96 -13.15 10.38
C GLU A 217 30.79 -11.98 9.81
N GLU A 218 31.94 -12.30 9.17
CA GLU A 218 32.80 -11.30 8.56
C GLU A 218 32.08 -10.54 7.44
N GLU A 219 31.39 -11.28 6.55
CA GLU A 219 30.61 -10.73 5.46
C GLU A 219 29.47 -9.82 5.96
N VAL A 220 28.78 -10.21 7.04
CA VAL A 220 27.73 -9.40 7.67
C VAL A 220 28.25 -8.09 8.21
N LYS A 221 29.40 -8.13 8.91
CA LYS A 221 30.09 -6.93 9.41
C LYS A 221 30.55 -6.02 8.27
N ARG A 222 31.15 -6.59 7.23
CA ARG A 222 31.65 -5.86 6.07
C ARG A 222 30.54 -5.12 5.32
N GLN A 223 29.37 -5.74 5.18
CA GLN A 223 28.25 -5.18 4.42
C GLN A 223 27.24 -4.42 5.26
N GLY A 224 27.44 -4.32 6.59
CA GLY A 224 26.61 -3.54 7.48
C GLY A 224 25.15 -4.03 7.55
N ILE A 225 24.94 -5.34 7.67
CA ILE A 225 23.61 -5.92 7.78
C ILE A 225 23.01 -5.59 9.16
N GLU A 226 21.77 -5.14 9.14
CA GLU A 226 21.00 -4.75 10.31
C GLU A 226 19.72 -5.57 10.44
N THR A 227 19.07 -5.48 11.60
CA THR A 227 17.73 -6.06 11.81
C THR A 227 16.64 -5.25 11.10
N PRO A 228 15.55 -5.90 10.65
CA PRO A 228 15.26 -7.33 10.76
C PRO A 228 15.98 -8.14 9.68
N ALA A 229 16.57 -9.27 10.07
CA ALA A 229 17.18 -10.24 9.15
C ALA A 229 17.02 -11.67 9.67
N ILE A 230 17.15 -12.63 8.76
CA ILE A 230 17.02 -14.08 9.00
C ILE A 230 18.31 -14.74 8.59
N ILE A 231 18.79 -15.71 9.38
CA ILE A 231 19.92 -16.54 9.05
C ILE A 231 19.40 -17.88 8.55
N VAL A 232 19.89 -18.34 7.42
CA VAL A 232 19.59 -19.67 6.88
C VAL A 232 20.90 -20.44 6.74
N VAL A 233 20.97 -21.67 7.28
CA VAL A 233 22.13 -22.54 7.19
C VAL A 233 21.72 -23.86 6.53
N GLY A 234 22.44 -24.26 5.48
CA GLY A 234 22.20 -25.50 4.76
C GLY A 234 22.53 -25.39 3.28
N LYS A 235 22.69 -26.55 2.65
CA LYS A 235 23.04 -26.65 1.21
C LYS A 235 22.06 -25.92 0.27
N VAL A 236 20.82 -25.72 0.69
CA VAL A 236 19.81 -24.94 -0.06
C VAL A 236 20.23 -23.50 -0.33
N CYS A 237 21.13 -22.92 0.47
CA CYS A 237 21.65 -21.57 0.25
C CYS A 237 22.41 -21.44 -1.08
N THR A 238 22.99 -22.53 -1.61
CA THR A 238 23.66 -22.54 -2.92
C THR A 238 22.70 -22.30 -4.10
N LEU A 239 21.39 -22.41 -3.86
CA LEU A 239 20.37 -22.21 -4.90
C LEU A 239 19.96 -20.74 -5.06
N ALA A 240 20.40 -19.88 -4.14
CA ALA A 240 19.99 -18.48 -4.09
C ALA A 240 20.20 -17.72 -5.41
N GLU A 241 21.36 -17.90 -6.06
CA GLU A 241 21.64 -17.27 -7.36
C GLU A 241 20.82 -17.89 -8.49
N LYS A 242 20.67 -19.21 -8.46
CA LYS A 242 19.94 -19.95 -9.50
C LYS A 242 18.43 -19.64 -9.50
N PHE A 243 17.86 -19.40 -8.34
CA PHE A 243 16.43 -19.22 -8.15
C PHE A 243 16.08 -17.77 -7.73
N GLY A 244 17.05 -16.86 -7.74
CA GLY A 244 16.78 -15.43 -7.53
C GLY A 244 15.82 -14.94 -8.61
N TRP A 245 14.68 -14.43 -8.21
CA TRP A 245 13.63 -13.94 -9.12
C TRP A 245 13.17 -12.53 -8.78
N TYR A 246 13.15 -12.20 -7.48
CA TYR A 246 12.61 -10.93 -7.03
C TYR A 246 13.52 -9.76 -7.38
N GLU A 247 14.82 -9.93 -7.25
CA GLU A 247 15.82 -8.92 -7.61
C GLU A 247 15.91 -8.68 -9.13
N GLU A 248 15.46 -9.62 -9.95
CA GLU A 248 15.42 -9.51 -11.42
C GLU A 248 14.23 -8.65 -11.91
N LEU A 249 13.25 -8.41 -11.05
CA LEU A 249 12.10 -7.60 -11.41
C LEU A 249 12.49 -6.15 -11.67
N PRO A 250 11.91 -5.49 -12.69
CA PRO A 250 12.34 -4.16 -13.16
C PRO A 250 12.38 -3.09 -12.07
N LEU A 251 11.49 -3.15 -11.08
CA LEU A 251 11.37 -2.18 -9.99
C LEU A 251 11.83 -2.73 -8.63
N SER A 252 12.48 -3.88 -8.58
CA SER A 252 13.05 -4.41 -7.34
C SER A 252 13.99 -3.37 -6.69
N GLY A 253 13.93 -3.22 -5.38
CA GLY A 253 14.70 -2.21 -4.65
C GLY A 253 14.11 -0.80 -4.68
N TRP A 254 13.03 -0.57 -5.42
CA TRP A 254 12.33 0.71 -5.43
C TRP A 254 11.08 0.70 -4.54
N LYS A 255 10.96 1.72 -3.70
CA LYS A 255 9.76 2.03 -2.94
C LYS A 255 9.04 3.20 -3.60
N VAL A 256 7.82 2.97 -4.05
CA VAL A 256 7.04 3.91 -4.84
C VAL A 256 5.82 4.37 -4.06
N LEU A 257 5.69 5.68 -3.88
CA LEU A 257 4.49 6.28 -3.30
C LEU A 257 3.44 6.49 -4.40
N VAL A 258 2.25 5.93 -4.22
CA VAL A 258 1.10 6.15 -5.10
C VAL A 258 0.06 7.00 -4.37
N THR A 259 -0.16 8.22 -4.87
CA THR A 259 -1.12 9.16 -4.31
C THR A 259 -2.42 9.09 -5.11
N ARG A 260 -3.48 8.53 -4.54
CA ARG A 260 -4.79 8.41 -5.21
C ARG A 260 -5.95 8.65 -4.23
N PRO A 261 -7.14 9.04 -4.75
CA PRO A 261 -8.38 8.91 -3.99
C PRO A 261 -8.58 7.45 -3.58
N LYS A 262 -9.04 7.23 -2.35
CA LYS A 262 -9.18 5.89 -1.73
C LYS A 262 -10.06 4.93 -2.57
N GLU A 263 -11.05 5.47 -3.26
CA GLU A 263 -12.01 4.71 -4.06
C GLU A 263 -11.46 4.19 -5.40
N LEU A 264 -10.31 4.73 -5.85
CA LEU A 264 -9.67 4.36 -7.11
C LEU A 264 -8.43 3.47 -6.91
N VAL A 265 -8.38 2.79 -5.77
CA VAL A 265 -7.26 1.95 -5.35
C VAL A 265 -6.97 0.85 -6.36
N SER A 266 -5.75 0.65 -6.55
CA SER A 266 -4.92 -0.51 -6.80
C SER A 266 -4.43 -0.78 -8.21
N ARG A 267 -5.13 -0.54 -9.30
CA ARG A 267 -4.60 -0.98 -10.60
C ARG A 267 -3.19 -0.46 -10.92
N THR A 268 -2.88 0.78 -10.51
CA THR A 268 -1.51 1.33 -10.65
C THR A 268 -0.56 0.68 -9.65
N ALA A 269 -1.00 0.56 -8.40
CA ALA A 269 -0.21 -0.06 -7.34
C ALA A 269 0.06 -1.55 -7.64
N ASP A 270 -0.95 -2.30 -8.08
CA ASP A 270 -0.81 -3.71 -8.41
C ASP A 270 0.18 -3.91 -9.57
N LYS A 271 0.08 -3.10 -10.64
CA LYS A 271 1.03 -3.16 -11.75
C LYS A 271 2.47 -2.81 -11.35
N LEU A 272 2.65 -1.86 -10.44
CA LEU A 272 3.97 -1.53 -9.90
C LEU A 272 4.52 -2.68 -9.03
N ARG A 273 3.66 -3.34 -8.22
CA ARG A 273 4.02 -4.52 -7.42
C ARG A 273 4.39 -5.71 -8.32
N GLU A 274 3.64 -5.96 -9.38
CA GLU A 274 3.96 -6.99 -10.39
C GLU A 274 5.35 -6.79 -11.01
N LYS A 275 5.85 -5.55 -11.01
CA LYS A 275 7.20 -5.19 -11.45
C LYS A 275 8.25 -5.20 -10.33
N GLY A 276 7.87 -5.59 -9.12
CA GLY A 276 8.78 -5.73 -7.97
C GLY A 276 8.93 -4.48 -7.10
N ALA A 277 8.14 -3.43 -7.32
CA ALA A 277 8.15 -2.28 -6.43
C ALA A 277 7.49 -2.58 -5.08
N GLU A 278 8.09 -2.10 -3.99
CA GLU A 278 7.35 -1.87 -2.75
C GLU A 278 6.45 -0.65 -2.94
N VAL A 279 5.14 -0.84 -2.90
CA VAL A 279 4.20 0.26 -3.14
C VAL A 279 3.53 0.70 -1.87
N LEU A 280 3.72 1.97 -1.55
CA LEU A 280 3.03 2.65 -0.49
C LEU A 280 1.84 3.42 -1.07
N GLU A 281 0.63 2.98 -0.76
CA GLU A 281 -0.60 3.65 -1.17
C GLU A 281 -1.03 4.61 -0.07
N LEU A 282 -0.92 5.90 -0.33
CA LEU A 282 -1.38 6.93 0.60
C LEU A 282 -2.39 7.83 -0.11
N PRO A 283 -3.63 7.88 0.38
CA PRO A 283 -4.61 8.82 -0.13
C PRO A 283 -4.17 10.23 0.21
N ALA A 284 -3.75 11.01 -0.79
CA ALA A 284 -3.45 12.44 -0.62
C ALA A 284 -4.73 13.29 -0.67
N ILE A 285 -5.80 12.72 -1.19
CA ILE A 285 -7.09 13.38 -1.35
C ILE A 285 -8.24 12.41 -1.09
N ARG A 286 -9.31 12.94 -0.50
CA ARG A 286 -10.61 12.28 -0.39
C ARG A 286 -11.67 13.10 -1.11
N THR A 287 -12.45 12.44 -1.93
CA THR A 287 -13.61 13.06 -2.59
C THR A 287 -14.85 12.80 -1.75
N VAL A 288 -15.50 13.87 -1.34
CA VAL A 288 -16.76 13.81 -0.60
C VAL A 288 -17.86 14.53 -1.38
N PRO A 289 -19.09 13.99 -1.43
CA PRO A 289 -20.22 14.72 -1.99
C PRO A 289 -20.33 16.11 -1.31
N MET A 290 -20.86 17.09 -2.04
CA MET A 290 -21.21 18.39 -1.43
C MET A 290 -22.23 18.15 -0.33
N GLU A 291 -22.14 18.91 0.78
CA GLU A 291 -23.14 18.86 1.85
C GLU A 291 -24.51 19.35 1.35
N ASP A 292 -24.52 20.42 0.56
CA ASP A 292 -25.71 20.92 -0.11
C ASP A 292 -25.79 20.41 -1.56
N GLN A 293 -26.69 19.47 -1.80
CA GLN A 293 -27.00 18.90 -3.11
C GLN A 293 -28.25 19.52 -3.79
N ASN A 294 -28.81 20.58 -3.24
CA ASN A 294 -30.07 21.18 -3.76
C ASN A 294 -29.97 21.58 -5.23
N ARG A 295 -28.82 22.10 -5.67
CA ARG A 295 -28.61 22.44 -7.11
C ARG A 295 -28.60 21.18 -7.98
N LEU A 296 -27.96 20.12 -7.52
CA LEU A 296 -27.98 18.85 -8.24
C LEU A 296 -29.38 18.26 -8.29
N TYR A 297 -30.11 18.24 -7.18
CA TYR A 297 -31.46 17.68 -7.15
C TYR A 297 -32.43 18.44 -8.03
N LYS A 298 -32.33 19.79 -8.12
CA LYS A 298 -33.10 20.59 -9.08
C LYS A 298 -32.77 20.20 -10.53
N ALA A 299 -31.50 20.01 -10.86
CA ALA A 299 -31.09 19.55 -12.18
C ALA A 299 -31.58 18.12 -12.46
N LEU A 300 -31.54 17.23 -11.47
CA LEU A 300 -32.07 15.87 -11.60
C LEU A 300 -33.59 15.83 -11.80
N ASP A 301 -34.33 16.78 -11.21
CA ASP A 301 -35.78 16.88 -11.41
C ASP A 301 -36.16 17.22 -12.86
N ASN A 302 -35.31 17.98 -13.56
CA ASN A 302 -35.50 18.44 -14.92
C ASN A 302 -34.51 17.77 -15.90
N LEU A 303 -34.06 16.54 -15.60
CA LEU A 303 -32.96 15.89 -16.31
C LEU A 303 -33.24 15.65 -17.80
N GLU A 304 -34.48 15.47 -18.17
CA GLU A 304 -34.96 15.32 -19.57
C GLU A 304 -34.83 16.60 -20.42
N GLU A 305 -34.63 17.77 -19.81
CA GLU A 305 -34.46 19.02 -20.53
C GLU A 305 -33.07 19.23 -21.11
N TYR A 306 -32.06 18.47 -20.62
CA TYR A 306 -30.68 18.61 -21.07
C TYR A 306 -30.42 17.80 -22.34
N GLN A 307 -29.78 18.45 -23.34
CA GLN A 307 -29.32 17.80 -24.57
C GLN A 307 -27.95 17.15 -24.35
N TRP A 308 -27.15 17.66 -23.40
CA TRP A 308 -25.84 17.11 -23.09
C TRP A 308 -25.60 17.00 -21.57
N LEU A 309 -24.99 15.87 -21.17
CA LEU A 309 -24.36 15.70 -19.87
C LEU A 309 -22.85 15.57 -20.08
N VAL A 310 -22.08 16.46 -19.43
CA VAL A 310 -20.62 16.53 -19.60
C VAL A 310 -19.92 16.12 -18.33
N PHE A 311 -19.16 15.01 -18.40
CA PHE A 311 -18.41 14.49 -17.26
C PHE A 311 -16.91 14.73 -17.43
N THR A 312 -16.32 15.44 -16.49
CA THR A 312 -14.90 15.81 -16.48
C THR A 312 -14.04 14.89 -15.62
N SER A 313 -14.61 13.84 -15.00
CA SER A 313 -13.89 12.88 -14.19
C SER A 313 -14.69 11.60 -13.94
N PRO A 314 -14.01 10.45 -13.68
CA PRO A 314 -14.68 9.23 -13.22
C PRO A 314 -15.45 9.43 -11.91
N THR A 315 -14.93 10.28 -11.00
CA THR A 315 -15.60 10.62 -9.73
C THR A 315 -16.90 11.37 -9.97
N GLY A 316 -16.92 12.31 -10.92
CA GLY A 316 -18.15 13.02 -11.30
C GLY A 316 -19.24 12.07 -11.81
N VAL A 317 -18.85 11.09 -12.64
CA VAL A 317 -19.76 10.01 -13.07
C VAL A 317 -20.29 9.25 -11.85
N ARG A 318 -19.42 8.78 -10.97
CA ARG A 318 -19.80 8.00 -9.79
C ARG A 318 -20.79 8.76 -8.91
N VAL A 319 -20.42 9.96 -8.49
CA VAL A 319 -21.25 10.78 -7.59
C VAL A 319 -22.60 11.13 -8.23
N PHE A 320 -22.61 11.52 -9.51
CA PHE A 320 -23.86 11.83 -10.22
C PHE A 320 -24.84 10.67 -10.18
N PHE A 321 -24.40 9.45 -10.53
CA PHE A 321 -25.29 8.28 -10.55
C PHE A 321 -25.68 7.78 -9.17
N GLU A 322 -24.81 7.92 -8.15
CA GLU A 322 -25.16 7.62 -6.76
C GLU A 322 -26.27 8.58 -6.25
N GLU A 323 -26.15 9.87 -6.54
CA GLU A 323 -27.14 10.87 -6.15
C GLU A 323 -28.43 10.76 -6.97
N LEU A 324 -28.36 10.39 -8.27
CA LEU A 324 -29.52 10.11 -9.10
C LEU A 324 -30.40 9.02 -8.46
N ILE A 325 -29.78 7.89 -8.08
CA ILE A 325 -30.47 6.78 -7.41
C ILE A 325 -30.99 7.20 -6.02
N ARG A 326 -30.18 7.93 -5.25
CA ARG A 326 -30.60 8.44 -3.92
C ARG A 326 -31.81 9.38 -4.04
N HIS A 327 -31.90 10.14 -5.13
CA HIS A 327 -33.02 11.02 -5.44
C HIS A 327 -34.24 10.25 -6.00
N GLY A 328 -34.20 8.93 -6.05
CA GLY A 328 -35.32 8.09 -6.51
C GLY A 328 -35.47 7.99 -8.02
N LYS A 329 -34.45 8.39 -8.80
CA LYS A 329 -34.43 8.31 -10.26
C LYS A 329 -33.37 7.33 -10.75
N ASP A 330 -33.47 6.91 -12.00
CA ASP A 330 -32.47 6.06 -12.65
C ASP A 330 -32.09 6.63 -14.04
N ILE A 331 -31.25 5.88 -14.78
CA ILE A 331 -30.73 6.31 -16.07
C ILE A 331 -31.81 6.66 -17.09
N ARG A 332 -33.02 6.15 -16.98
CA ARG A 332 -34.15 6.45 -17.88
C ARG A 332 -34.60 7.91 -17.78
N ALA A 333 -34.36 8.55 -16.65
CA ALA A 333 -34.64 9.98 -16.45
C ALA A 333 -33.77 10.91 -17.32
N MET A 334 -32.65 10.39 -17.88
CA MET A 334 -31.78 11.18 -18.77
C MET A 334 -32.37 11.37 -20.19
N GLY A 335 -33.46 10.64 -20.52
CA GLY A 335 -34.10 10.73 -21.84
C GLY A 335 -33.12 10.46 -23.00
N ASN A 336 -33.04 11.42 -23.92
CA ASN A 336 -32.15 11.37 -25.09
C ASN A 336 -30.88 12.22 -24.93
N ALA A 337 -30.51 12.60 -23.71
CA ALA A 337 -29.31 13.38 -23.48
C ALA A 337 -28.05 12.67 -23.97
N ARG A 338 -27.23 13.37 -24.75
CA ARG A 338 -25.93 12.90 -25.21
C ARG A 338 -24.89 13.01 -24.07
N LEU A 339 -23.92 12.12 -24.07
CA LEU A 339 -22.91 12.02 -23.03
C LEU A 339 -21.54 12.41 -23.56
N ALA A 340 -20.95 13.47 -23.03
CA ALA A 340 -19.59 13.87 -23.33
C ALA A 340 -18.66 13.59 -22.13
N VAL A 341 -17.46 13.07 -22.40
CA VAL A 341 -16.48 12.73 -21.35
C VAL A 341 -15.11 13.28 -21.71
N ILE A 342 -14.35 13.67 -20.69
CA ILE A 342 -13.02 14.25 -20.86
C ILE A 342 -11.96 13.26 -21.39
N GLY A 343 -12.15 11.96 -21.23
CA GLY A 343 -11.15 10.96 -21.63
C GLY A 343 -11.49 9.53 -21.22
N GLU A 344 -10.60 8.59 -21.53
CA GLU A 344 -10.82 7.15 -21.41
C GLU A 344 -11.21 6.67 -19.98
N GLY A 345 -10.66 7.25 -18.93
CA GLY A 345 -11.03 6.89 -17.55
C GLY A 345 -12.50 7.19 -17.26
N THR A 346 -12.99 8.34 -17.72
CA THR A 346 -14.38 8.77 -17.55
C THR A 346 -15.31 7.97 -18.47
N LYS A 347 -14.88 7.69 -19.70
CA LYS A 347 -15.58 6.81 -20.63
C LYS A 347 -15.79 5.41 -20.06
N LYS A 348 -14.74 4.85 -19.44
CA LYS A 348 -14.83 3.56 -18.75
C LYS A 348 -15.84 3.59 -17.59
N ALA A 349 -15.86 4.65 -16.80
CA ALA A 349 -16.80 4.79 -15.69
C ALA A 349 -18.27 4.84 -16.16
N LEU A 350 -18.55 5.45 -17.33
CA LEU A 350 -19.87 5.37 -17.96
C LEU A 350 -20.18 3.95 -18.44
N LYS A 351 -19.24 3.30 -19.12
CA LYS A 351 -19.42 1.94 -19.66
C LYS A 351 -19.75 0.92 -18.55
N GLU A 352 -19.15 1.05 -17.38
CA GLU A 352 -19.45 0.22 -16.20
C GLU A 352 -20.90 0.38 -15.70
N ARG A 353 -21.60 1.43 -16.13
CA ARG A 353 -23.02 1.70 -15.87
C ARG A 353 -23.93 1.37 -17.07
N GLY A 354 -23.37 0.74 -18.11
CA GLY A 354 -24.12 0.36 -19.31
C GLY A 354 -24.35 1.52 -20.28
N LEU A 355 -23.63 2.64 -20.13
CA LEU A 355 -23.75 3.83 -20.98
C LEU A 355 -22.51 4.02 -21.85
N LEU A 356 -22.70 4.52 -23.05
CA LEU A 356 -21.61 4.87 -23.97
C LEU A 356 -21.50 6.39 -24.07
N ALA A 357 -20.26 6.88 -24.19
CA ALA A 357 -20.02 8.29 -24.46
C ALA A 357 -20.24 8.57 -25.96
N ASP A 358 -21.02 9.61 -26.26
CA ASP A 358 -21.25 10.10 -27.63
C ASP A 358 -20.08 10.98 -28.10
N PHE A 359 -19.37 11.60 -27.16
CA PHE A 359 -18.23 12.48 -27.46
C PHE A 359 -17.06 12.27 -26.49
N VAL A 360 -15.84 12.23 -27.08
CA VAL A 360 -14.57 12.21 -26.35
C VAL A 360 -13.59 13.09 -27.11
N PRO A 361 -12.92 14.07 -26.49
CA PRO A 361 -12.02 14.98 -27.20
C PRO A 361 -10.74 14.27 -27.68
N SER A 362 -10.08 14.88 -28.67
CA SER A 362 -8.81 14.39 -29.22
C SER A 362 -7.66 14.46 -28.21
N VAL A 363 -7.68 15.45 -27.32
CA VAL A 363 -6.76 15.58 -26.17
C VAL A 363 -7.59 15.59 -24.88
N TYR A 364 -7.17 14.78 -23.90
CA TYR A 364 -7.93 14.53 -22.67
C TYR A 364 -7.75 15.66 -21.64
N ASP A 365 -8.18 16.86 -22.01
CA ASP A 365 -8.21 18.03 -21.12
C ASP A 365 -9.50 18.85 -21.29
N GLY A 366 -9.79 19.72 -20.32
CA GLY A 366 -11.02 20.50 -20.30
C GLY A 366 -11.09 21.59 -21.38
N ASP A 367 -9.97 22.14 -21.80
CA ASP A 367 -9.89 23.18 -22.83
C ASP A 367 -10.27 22.58 -24.19
N THR A 368 -9.66 21.43 -24.53
CA THR A 368 -9.96 20.70 -25.79
C THR A 368 -11.39 20.16 -25.78
N LEU A 369 -11.85 19.60 -24.64
CA LEU A 369 -13.23 19.15 -24.50
C LEU A 369 -14.22 20.28 -24.79
N GLY A 370 -14.00 21.47 -24.20
CA GLY A 370 -14.88 22.62 -24.41
C GLY A 370 -14.87 23.10 -25.84
N LYS A 371 -13.68 23.23 -26.45
CA LYS A 371 -13.51 23.70 -27.81
C LYS A 371 -14.15 22.75 -28.82
N GLU A 372 -13.78 21.47 -28.81
CA GLU A 372 -14.27 20.49 -29.79
C GLU A 372 -15.78 20.19 -29.63
N LEU A 373 -16.27 20.14 -28.37
CA LEU A 373 -17.71 19.98 -28.13
C LEU A 373 -18.50 21.19 -28.60
N SER A 374 -17.96 22.41 -28.47
CA SER A 374 -18.65 23.64 -28.95
C SER A 374 -18.87 23.65 -30.46
N GLU A 375 -18.03 22.96 -31.24
CA GLU A 375 -18.18 22.81 -32.69
C GLU A 375 -19.36 21.90 -33.08
N LEU A 376 -19.91 21.11 -32.17
CA LEU A 376 -21.05 20.21 -32.37
C LEU A 376 -22.39 20.84 -31.95
N LEU A 377 -22.35 22.03 -31.34
CA LEU A 377 -23.53 22.73 -30.87
C LEU A 377 -24.15 23.59 -31.96
N SER A 378 -25.48 23.70 -31.95
CA SER A 378 -26.24 24.56 -32.86
C SER A 378 -26.69 25.87 -32.22
N GLY A 379 -26.50 26.00 -30.91
CA GLY A 379 -26.95 27.13 -30.09
C GLY A 379 -28.30 26.87 -29.42
N GLY A 380 -28.35 27.23 -28.12
CA GLY A 380 -29.56 27.04 -27.30
C GLY A 380 -29.65 25.72 -26.54
N GLU A 381 -28.70 24.76 -26.77
CA GLU A 381 -28.70 23.50 -26.03
C GLU A 381 -28.48 23.73 -24.51
N LYS A 382 -29.27 23.04 -23.71
CA LYS A 382 -29.04 22.95 -22.25
C LYS A 382 -28.01 21.87 -21.95
N ILE A 383 -26.96 22.26 -21.25
CA ILE A 383 -25.83 21.38 -20.90
C ILE A 383 -25.70 21.32 -19.38
N LEU A 384 -25.77 20.11 -18.83
CA LEU A 384 -25.48 19.86 -17.42
C LEU A 384 -24.03 19.37 -17.26
N ILE A 385 -23.27 20.01 -16.37
CA ILE A 385 -21.87 19.67 -16.07
C ILE A 385 -21.75 19.32 -14.57
N PRO A 386 -22.04 18.08 -14.16
CA PRO A 386 -21.82 17.64 -12.78
C PRO A 386 -20.33 17.38 -12.56
N ARG A 387 -19.67 18.23 -11.77
CA ARG A 387 -18.21 18.17 -11.58
C ARG A 387 -17.74 18.54 -10.16
N ALA A 388 -16.43 18.56 -9.95
CA ALA A 388 -15.84 19.07 -8.72
C ALA A 388 -16.17 20.54 -8.48
N GLU A 389 -16.23 20.94 -7.20
CA GLU A 389 -16.44 22.34 -6.79
C GLU A 389 -15.50 23.32 -7.51
N LYS A 390 -14.23 22.94 -7.67
CA LYS A 390 -13.23 23.71 -8.43
C LYS A 390 -12.97 23.01 -9.77
N GLY A 391 -13.61 23.50 -10.82
CA GLY A 391 -13.47 22.96 -12.18
C GLY A 391 -12.74 23.91 -13.13
N ASN A 392 -12.53 23.46 -14.38
CA ASN A 392 -11.93 24.28 -15.43
C ASN A 392 -12.95 25.31 -15.99
N GLU A 393 -12.67 26.59 -15.80
CA GLU A 393 -13.56 27.68 -16.24
C GLU A 393 -13.57 27.88 -17.76
N LYS A 394 -12.51 27.49 -18.47
CA LYS A 394 -12.45 27.60 -19.94
C LYS A 394 -13.43 26.66 -20.63
N LEU A 395 -13.67 25.46 -20.07
CA LEU A 395 -14.67 24.53 -20.59
C LEU A 395 -16.05 25.22 -20.73
N THR A 396 -16.52 25.84 -19.65
CA THR A 396 -17.80 26.54 -19.63
C THR A 396 -17.80 27.77 -20.53
N ALA A 397 -16.67 28.50 -20.62
CA ALA A 397 -16.54 29.66 -21.49
C ALA A 397 -16.68 29.29 -23.00
N PHE A 398 -16.04 28.21 -23.48
CA PHE A 398 -16.16 27.77 -24.86
C PHE A 398 -17.62 27.38 -25.21
N LEU A 399 -18.27 26.61 -24.33
CA LEU A 399 -19.66 26.18 -24.56
C LEU A 399 -20.63 27.35 -24.53
N ALA A 400 -20.44 28.33 -23.63
CA ALA A 400 -21.25 29.54 -23.57
C ALA A 400 -21.08 30.42 -24.82
N GLN A 401 -19.85 30.53 -25.36
CA GLN A 401 -19.58 31.26 -26.61
C GLN A 401 -20.28 30.61 -27.80
N ALA A 402 -20.52 29.30 -27.80
CA ALA A 402 -21.30 28.59 -28.81
C ALA A 402 -22.81 28.72 -28.61
N GLY A 403 -23.27 29.52 -27.64
CA GLY A 403 -24.70 29.79 -27.41
C GLY A 403 -25.39 28.76 -26.51
N ALA A 404 -24.68 27.84 -25.86
CA ALA A 404 -25.29 26.87 -24.96
C ALA A 404 -25.73 27.49 -23.63
N VAL A 405 -26.82 26.95 -23.07
CA VAL A 405 -27.28 27.25 -21.70
C VAL A 405 -26.66 26.25 -20.74
N ILE A 406 -25.71 26.70 -19.93
CA ILE A 406 -24.89 25.81 -19.09
C ILE A 406 -25.39 25.81 -17.67
N GLU A 407 -25.62 24.63 -17.13
CA GLU A 407 -25.80 24.39 -15.71
C GLU A 407 -24.57 23.63 -15.16
N ASP A 408 -23.66 24.41 -14.55
CA ASP A 408 -22.43 23.93 -13.94
C ASP A 408 -22.70 23.63 -12.46
N VAL A 409 -22.77 22.35 -12.11
CA VAL A 409 -23.20 21.90 -10.78
C VAL A 409 -22.05 21.25 -10.02
N PRO A 410 -21.56 21.89 -8.93
CA PRO A 410 -20.65 21.24 -8.00
C PRO A 410 -21.33 20.04 -7.34
N THR A 411 -20.84 18.83 -7.58
CA THR A 411 -21.41 17.61 -7.01
C THR A 411 -20.54 17.01 -5.90
N TYR A 412 -19.25 17.35 -5.91
CA TYR A 412 -18.30 16.87 -4.88
C TYR A 412 -17.18 17.89 -4.67
N GLN A 413 -16.58 17.80 -3.48
CA GLN A 413 -15.36 18.53 -3.14
C GLN A 413 -14.21 17.57 -2.88
N THR A 414 -12.99 18.07 -3.06
CA THR A 414 -11.77 17.34 -2.79
C THR A 414 -11.16 17.83 -1.48
N LEU A 415 -11.12 16.98 -0.47
CA LEU A 415 -10.44 17.23 0.80
C LEU A 415 -9.03 16.66 0.75
N TYR A 416 -8.07 17.37 1.36
CA TYR A 416 -6.70 16.89 1.49
C TYR A 416 -6.57 16.04 2.76
N GLU A 417 -5.90 14.91 2.66
CA GLU A 417 -5.70 13.99 3.76
C GLU A 417 -4.21 13.79 4.04
N LYS A 418 -3.89 13.57 5.31
CA LYS A 418 -2.54 13.21 5.76
C LYS A 418 -2.61 11.86 6.45
N SER A 419 -1.68 10.97 6.15
CA SER A 419 -1.54 9.72 6.88
C SER A 419 -1.19 9.98 8.35
N GLN A 420 -1.84 9.26 9.26
CA GLN A 420 -1.50 9.26 10.69
C GLN A 420 -0.44 8.20 11.04
N LEU A 421 -0.22 7.25 10.13
CA LEU A 421 0.57 6.03 10.37
C LEU A 421 1.95 6.09 9.75
N ILE A 422 2.11 6.90 8.70
CA ILE A 422 3.31 6.96 7.88
C ILE A 422 3.78 8.40 7.81
N ASP A 423 5.04 8.61 8.11
CA ASP A 423 5.70 9.91 7.99
C ASP A 423 6.37 10.01 6.60
N GLU A 424 5.57 10.38 5.61
CA GLU A 424 6.02 10.50 4.22
C GLU A 424 7.19 11.48 4.09
N LYS A 425 7.18 12.55 4.88
CA LYS A 425 8.25 13.54 4.89
C LYS A 425 9.57 12.89 5.26
N LYS A 426 9.61 12.16 6.37
CA LYS A 426 10.80 11.44 6.82
C LYS A 426 11.26 10.40 5.80
N GLU A 427 10.34 9.66 5.19
CA GLU A 427 10.66 8.63 4.19
C GLU A 427 11.35 9.24 2.95
N PHE A 428 10.90 10.42 2.48
CA PHE A 428 11.58 11.15 1.40
C PHE A 428 12.92 11.76 1.84
N GLU A 429 12.98 12.38 3.03
CA GLU A 429 14.20 12.98 3.56
C GLU A 429 15.33 11.95 3.74
N THR A 430 14.98 10.73 4.12
CA THR A 430 15.94 9.62 4.29
C THR A 430 16.19 8.83 3.01
N GLY A 431 15.57 9.21 1.89
CA GLY A 431 15.74 8.54 0.60
C GLY A 431 15.12 7.14 0.52
N GLN A 432 14.20 6.79 1.43
CA GLN A 432 13.55 5.49 1.41
C GLN A 432 12.49 5.39 0.30
N ILE A 433 11.82 6.50 -0.05
CA ILE A 433 10.91 6.54 -1.20
C ILE A 433 11.67 6.99 -2.44
N SER A 434 11.67 6.14 -3.48
CA SER A 434 12.39 6.37 -4.74
C SER A 434 11.67 7.38 -5.63
N CYS A 435 10.33 7.31 -5.72
CA CYS A 435 9.53 8.29 -6.45
C CYS A 435 8.07 8.34 -5.96
N ALA A 436 7.37 9.42 -6.33
CA ALA A 436 5.92 9.55 -6.15
C ALA A 436 5.21 9.52 -7.50
N VAL A 437 4.08 8.82 -7.57
CA VAL A 437 3.25 8.67 -8.76
C VAL A 437 1.98 9.51 -8.61
N PHE A 438 1.78 10.43 -9.55
CA PHE A 438 0.65 11.36 -9.56
C PHE A 438 -0.22 11.16 -10.80
N THR A 439 -1.51 10.99 -10.57
CA THR A 439 -2.51 10.78 -11.65
C THR A 439 -3.37 12.01 -11.93
N SER A 440 -3.16 13.10 -11.20
CA SER A 440 -3.83 14.38 -11.41
C SER A 440 -3.10 15.54 -10.70
N ALA A 441 -3.36 16.78 -11.11
CA ALA A 441 -2.83 17.96 -10.41
C ALA A 441 -3.36 18.08 -8.98
N SER A 442 -4.56 17.60 -8.70
CA SER A 442 -5.13 17.60 -7.34
C SER A 442 -4.39 16.66 -6.40
N THR A 443 -3.91 15.48 -6.89
CA THR A 443 -3.11 14.57 -6.06
C THR A 443 -1.73 15.16 -5.75
N VAL A 444 -1.13 15.95 -6.66
CA VAL A 444 0.09 16.72 -6.37
C VAL A 444 -0.16 17.73 -5.25
N LYS A 445 -1.22 18.52 -5.35
CA LYS A 445 -1.60 19.52 -4.33
C LYS A 445 -1.88 18.85 -2.98
N GLY A 446 -2.60 17.73 -2.98
CA GLY A 446 -2.88 16.97 -1.76
C GLY A 446 -1.61 16.43 -1.10
N PHE A 447 -0.68 15.91 -1.89
CA PHE A 447 0.62 15.47 -1.39
C PHE A 447 1.40 16.63 -0.74
N VAL A 448 1.46 17.79 -1.38
CA VAL A 448 2.11 18.99 -0.84
C VAL A 448 1.46 19.46 0.46
N GLU A 449 0.14 19.50 0.53
CA GLU A 449 -0.59 19.83 1.77
C GLU A 449 -0.30 18.85 2.91
N GLY A 450 -0.21 17.55 2.61
CA GLY A 450 0.09 16.50 3.59
C GLY A 450 1.55 16.51 4.07
N THR A 451 2.49 16.98 3.24
CA THR A 451 3.95 16.93 3.49
C THR A 451 4.57 18.33 3.65
N LYS A 452 3.84 19.29 4.21
CA LYS A 452 4.34 20.66 4.44
C LYS A 452 5.72 20.69 5.09
N GLY A 453 6.64 21.44 4.49
CA GLY A 453 8.02 21.58 4.94
C GLY A 453 8.97 20.49 4.44
N LEU A 454 8.54 19.62 3.51
CA LEU A 454 9.44 18.77 2.74
C LEU A 454 10.21 19.59 1.71
N ASP A 455 11.47 19.25 1.49
CA ASP A 455 12.25 19.75 0.35
C ASP A 455 11.80 19.00 -0.93
N TYR A 456 10.91 19.61 -1.67
CA TYR A 456 10.34 19.00 -2.87
C TYR A 456 11.34 18.79 -4.01
N SER A 457 12.52 19.43 -3.99
CA SER A 457 13.59 19.18 -4.96
C SER A 457 14.14 17.74 -4.90
N LYS A 458 13.91 17.05 -3.76
CA LYS A 458 14.26 15.64 -3.55
C LYS A 458 13.21 14.67 -4.07
N VAL A 459 12.02 15.15 -4.44
CA VAL A 459 10.91 14.31 -4.90
C VAL A 459 11.00 14.11 -6.40
N LYS A 460 11.18 12.87 -6.85
CA LYS A 460 11.00 12.46 -8.23
C LYS A 460 9.53 12.17 -8.46
N ALA A 461 8.88 12.92 -9.33
CA ALA A 461 7.44 12.84 -9.60
C ALA A 461 7.16 12.20 -10.96
N ALA A 462 6.58 11.01 -10.99
CA ALA A 462 6.06 10.37 -12.19
C ALA A 462 4.62 10.83 -12.44
N CYS A 463 4.40 11.60 -13.50
CA CYS A 463 3.15 12.30 -13.78
C CYS A 463 2.44 11.71 -15.00
N ILE A 464 1.12 11.49 -14.90
CA ILE A 464 0.32 10.88 -15.99
C ILE A 464 0.16 11.79 -17.20
N GLY A 465 0.32 13.11 -17.08
CA GLY A 465 0.11 14.06 -18.17
C GLY A 465 0.59 15.47 -17.85
N ARG A 466 0.48 16.38 -18.84
CA ARG A 466 1.05 17.74 -18.81
C ARG A 466 0.59 18.57 -17.61
N GLN A 467 -0.70 18.58 -17.29
CA GLN A 467 -1.22 19.38 -16.15
C GLN A 467 -0.68 18.88 -14.81
N THR A 468 -0.53 17.57 -14.66
CA THR A 468 0.02 16.94 -13.45
C THR A 468 1.51 17.27 -13.34
N LYS A 469 2.26 17.19 -14.45
CA LYS A 469 3.69 17.56 -14.49
C LYS A 469 3.88 19.04 -14.12
N ALA A 470 3.14 19.94 -14.77
CA ALA A 470 3.23 21.37 -14.49
C ALA A 470 2.92 21.68 -13.01
N ALA A 471 1.94 21.00 -12.41
CA ALA A 471 1.65 21.14 -11.00
C ALA A 471 2.82 20.67 -10.11
N ALA A 472 3.45 19.54 -10.43
CA ALA A 472 4.61 19.05 -9.67
C ALA A 472 5.83 20.00 -9.80
N GLU A 473 6.12 20.49 -11.01
CA GLU A 473 7.18 21.46 -11.26
C GLU A 473 6.95 22.79 -10.52
N SER A 474 5.70 23.26 -10.41
CA SER A 474 5.39 24.50 -9.68
C SER A 474 5.73 24.45 -8.20
N PHE A 475 5.86 23.24 -7.62
CA PHE A 475 6.33 23.03 -6.25
C PHE A 475 7.81 22.66 -6.15
N GLY A 476 8.56 22.67 -7.26
CA GLY A 476 9.99 22.39 -7.29
C GLY A 476 10.36 20.90 -7.37
N MET A 477 9.42 20.00 -7.68
CA MET A 477 9.71 18.58 -7.86
C MET A 477 10.43 18.28 -9.16
N LYS A 478 11.24 17.23 -9.21
CA LYS A 478 11.81 16.67 -10.46
C LYS A 478 10.74 15.86 -11.17
N ALA A 479 10.00 16.49 -12.09
CA ALA A 479 8.82 15.88 -12.70
C ALA A 479 9.10 15.26 -14.07
N TYR A 480 8.66 14.02 -14.22
CA TYR A 480 8.70 13.23 -15.44
C TYR A 480 7.28 12.97 -15.93
N MET A 481 7.07 12.87 -17.22
CA MET A 481 5.72 12.69 -17.80
C MET A 481 5.66 11.42 -18.64
N SER A 482 4.58 10.65 -18.49
CA SER A 482 4.31 9.49 -19.34
C SER A 482 3.98 9.91 -20.78
N GLU A 483 4.34 9.07 -21.75
CA GLU A 483 4.08 9.32 -23.17
C GLU A 483 2.57 9.43 -23.48
N LYS A 484 1.78 8.61 -22.79
CA LYS A 484 0.31 8.59 -22.91
C LYS A 484 -0.31 8.71 -21.54
N ALA A 485 -1.47 9.34 -21.45
CA ALA A 485 -2.22 9.48 -20.19
C ALA A 485 -2.92 8.17 -19.79
N THR A 486 -2.17 7.08 -19.71
CA THR A 486 -2.62 5.74 -19.31
C THR A 486 -1.80 5.19 -18.16
N ILE A 487 -2.37 4.27 -17.38
CA ILE A 487 -1.66 3.62 -16.28
C ILE A 487 -0.46 2.83 -16.80
N ASP A 488 -0.60 2.12 -17.92
CA ASP A 488 0.48 1.32 -18.49
C ASP A 488 1.68 2.18 -18.90
N SER A 489 1.43 3.32 -19.51
CA SER A 489 2.48 4.28 -19.87
C SER A 489 3.11 4.92 -18.61
N LEU A 490 2.34 5.13 -17.55
CA LEU A 490 2.84 5.67 -16.28
C LEU A 490 3.73 4.65 -15.55
N VAL A 491 3.36 3.37 -15.54
CA VAL A 491 4.20 2.28 -14.98
C VAL A 491 5.50 2.15 -15.77
N LYS A 492 5.43 2.18 -17.11
CA LYS A 492 6.62 2.17 -17.95
C LYS A 492 7.54 3.35 -17.66
N LEU A 493 6.99 4.55 -17.45
CA LEU A 493 7.79 5.72 -17.06
C LEU A 493 8.57 5.45 -15.77
N VAL A 494 7.96 4.82 -14.75
CA VAL A 494 8.63 4.48 -13.49
C VAL A 494 9.77 3.47 -13.72
N GLU A 495 9.58 2.47 -14.59
CA GLU A 495 10.64 1.54 -15.00
C GLU A 495 11.81 2.28 -15.69
N ASP A 496 11.50 3.21 -16.60
CA ASP A 496 12.51 3.99 -17.33
C ASP A 496 13.27 4.95 -16.40
N MET A 497 12.58 5.54 -15.42
CA MET A 497 13.21 6.36 -14.37
C MET A 497 14.25 5.56 -13.58
N LYS A 498 13.94 4.31 -13.22
CA LYS A 498 14.91 3.47 -12.51
C LYS A 498 16.10 3.07 -13.37
N ARG A 499 15.87 2.75 -14.65
CA ARG A 499 16.98 2.40 -15.58
C ARG A 499 17.95 3.55 -15.83
N SER A 500 17.52 4.79 -15.58
CA SER A 500 18.31 6.00 -15.79
C SER A 500 19.16 6.39 -14.57
N GLU A 501 19.05 5.67 -13.46
CA GLU A 501 19.88 5.80 -12.25
C GLU A 501 21.14 4.94 -12.34
#